data_ce1b94c66cde910c83077f4f89c6514a
#
_entry.id   ce1b94c66cde910c83077f4f89c6514a
#
_cell.length_a   1.000
_cell.length_b   1.000
_cell.length_c   1.000
_cell.angle_alpha   90.00
_cell.angle_beta   90.00
_cell.angle_gamma   90.00
#
_symmetry.space_group_name_H-M   'P 1'
#
loop_
_entity.id
_entity.type
_entity.pdbx_description
1 polymer ?
#
loop_
_entity_poly.entity_id
_entity_poly.type
_entity_poly.pdbx_seq_one_letter_code
_entity_poly.pdbx_strand_id
1 'polypeptide(L)'
;MLPTFHPDLLRASFAPLATRPPLSPQAQDYQRFYGLDLPVMSWLGGFSVAGFDLAGQVWVPQAPVATLFLLHGYYDHMGLYRHVIDWALGQGFAVIACDLPGHGLSSGARASIADFAVYQQVLHALFEQARLLDLPRPWHLCGQSTGGAIVIDHLLHCAEQSPADGQVILLAPLVRPRAWGWSKLSYRVLRHFVDGIERRFTANTNDPAFLAFLQDDPLQPRRLPTAWVGALMAWVRRIEAAPHSGRRLLVVQGEADGTVDWPYNLKVLKDKFDEPDILLLPQARHHLANELPDIRQCYFAFLDQRLLS
;
A
#
# COMPACT_ATOMS: atom_id res chain seq x y z
N MET A 1 -9.49 20.16 -8.50
CA MET A 1 -8.74 21.33 -7.93
C MET A 1 -7.30 21.21 -8.41
N LEU A 2 -6.66 22.27 -8.90
CA LEU A 2 -5.25 22.19 -9.29
C LEU A 2 -4.38 22.01 -8.04
N PRO A 3 -3.33 21.16 -8.08
CA PRO A 3 -2.43 20.98 -6.96
C PRO A 3 -1.70 22.29 -6.64
N THR A 4 -1.58 22.59 -5.36
CA THR A 4 -0.85 23.78 -4.85
C THR A 4 0.61 23.47 -4.57
N PHE A 5 1.03 22.22 -4.70
CA PHE A 5 2.41 21.76 -4.56
C PHE A 5 3.01 21.31 -5.91
N HIS A 6 4.33 21.39 -6.02
CA HIS A 6 5.08 20.90 -7.17
C HIS A 6 5.86 19.64 -6.78
N PRO A 7 5.55 18.46 -7.38
CA PRO A 7 6.17 17.20 -6.99
C PRO A 7 7.72 17.22 -7.01
N ASP A 8 8.32 17.85 -8.02
CA ASP A 8 9.79 17.91 -8.14
C ASP A 8 10.42 18.82 -7.09
N LEU A 9 9.81 19.97 -6.79
CA LEU A 9 10.28 20.88 -5.74
C LEU A 9 10.13 20.23 -4.37
N LEU A 10 9.03 19.52 -4.16
CA LEU A 10 8.80 18.79 -2.91
C LEU A 10 9.86 17.71 -2.70
N ARG A 11 10.12 16.87 -3.71
CA ARG A 11 11.18 15.85 -3.67
C ARG A 11 12.56 16.46 -3.38
N ALA A 12 12.90 17.55 -4.05
CA ALA A 12 14.18 18.24 -3.86
C ALA A 12 14.36 18.83 -2.44
N SER A 13 13.26 19.03 -1.70
CA SER A 13 13.26 19.56 -0.34
C SER A 13 13.37 18.50 0.76
N PHE A 14 13.40 17.20 0.42
CA PHE A 14 13.40 16.15 1.43
C PHE A 14 14.72 16.12 2.23
N ALA A 15 14.58 16.22 3.54
CA ALA A 15 15.60 15.81 4.49
C ALA A 15 15.39 14.34 4.89
N PRO A 16 16.37 13.68 5.51
CA PRO A 16 16.21 12.31 5.99
C PRO A 16 15.03 12.17 6.94
N LEU A 17 14.13 11.21 6.68
CA LEU A 17 12.90 11.01 7.45
C LEU A 17 13.18 10.81 8.94
N ALA A 18 14.24 10.05 9.28
CA ALA A 18 14.66 9.77 10.64
C ALA A 18 15.06 11.01 11.44
N THR A 19 15.33 12.14 10.80
CA THR A 19 15.64 13.42 11.48
C THR A 19 14.40 14.19 11.92
N ARG A 20 13.19 13.66 11.65
CA ARG A 20 11.91 14.33 11.95
C ARG A 20 11.85 15.75 11.37
N PRO A 21 12.07 15.92 10.05
CA PRO A 21 12.16 17.24 9.46
C PRO A 21 10.84 18.00 9.60
N PRO A 22 10.87 19.31 9.91
CA PRO A 22 9.67 20.11 9.91
C PRO A 22 9.06 20.16 8.50
N LEU A 23 7.73 20.24 8.42
CA LEU A 23 7.05 20.32 7.14
C LEU A 23 7.38 21.63 6.43
N SER A 24 7.96 21.53 5.25
CA SER A 24 8.15 22.68 4.35
C SER A 24 6.79 23.20 3.86
N PRO A 25 6.71 24.45 3.33
CA PRO A 25 5.48 24.95 2.72
C PRO A 25 4.92 24.01 1.63
N GLN A 26 5.77 23.44 0.78
CA GLN A 26 5.38 22.45 -0.22
C GLN A 26 4.84 21.14 0.39
N ALA A 27 5.42 20.70 1.52
CA ALA A 27 4.92 19.52 2.24
C ALA A 27 3.56 19.80 2.89
N GLN A 28 3.34 21.00 3.42
CA GLN A 28 2.03 21.41 3.94
C GLN A 28 0.97 21.50 2.83
N ASP A 29 1.33 22.04 1.64
CA ASP A 29 0.45 22.09 0.49
C ASP A 29 0.10 20.66 -0.01
N TYR A 30 1.06 19.75 -0.04
CA TYR A 30 0.85 18.33 -0.33
C TYR A 30 -0.14 17.70 0.66
N GLN A 31 0.08 17.89 1.96
CA GLN A 31 -0.83 17.36 2.98
C GLN A 31 -2.25 17.92 2.82
N ARG A 32 -2.42 19.21 2.61
CA ARG A 32 -3.75 19.82 2.37
C ARG A 32 -4.42 19.29 1.12
N PHE A 33 -3.66 19.10 0.04
CA PHE A 33 -4.22 18.59 -1.21
C PHE A 33 -4.82 17.18 -1.07
N TYR A 34 -4.14 16.30 -0.30
CA TYR A 34 -4.61 14.94 -0.04
C TYR A 34 -5.43 14.80 1.26
N GLY A 35 -5.65 15.91 1.99
CA GLY A 35 -6.35 15.91 3.28
C GLY A 35 -5.61 15.16 4.38
N LEU A 36 -4.28 15.17 4.36
CA LEU A 36 -3.38 14.55 5.32
C LEU A 36 -2.90 15.50 6.41
N ASP A 37 -3.38 16.75 6.40
CA ASP A 37 -3.14 17.78 7.41
C ASP A 37 -3.94 17.50 8.71
N LEU A 38 -3.78 16.29 9.23
CA LEU A 38 -4.48 15.80 10.41
C LEU A 38 -3.91 16.47 11.68
N PRO A 39 -4.71 16.61 12.76
CA PRO A 39 -4.31 17.35 13.98
C PRO A 39 -3.35 16.55 14.87
N VAL A 40 -2.28 16.03 14.29
CA VAL A 40 -1.24 15.24 14.96
C VAL A 40 0.14 15.71 14.50
N MET A 41 1.19 15.32 15.20
CA MET A 41 2.55 15.53 14.70
C MET A 41 2.78 14.70 13.44
N SER A 42 3.40 15.30 12.41
CA SER A 42 3.74 14.58 11.20
C SER A 42 5.05 15.07 10.58
N TRP A 43 5.75 14.16 9.90
CA TRP A 43 6.99 14.43 9.17
C TRP A 43 6.89 13.82 7.78
N LEU A 44 7.35 14.55 6.78
CA LEU A 44 7.51 14.08 5.40
C LEU A 44 8.97 14.25 5.02
N GLY A 45 9.65 13.18 4.62
CA GLY A 45 11.06 13.18 4.29
C GLY A 45 11.45 12.03 3.38
N GLY A 46 12.77 11.87 3.15
CA GLY A 46 13.30 10.85 2.27
C GLY A 46 14.15 9.81 3.00
N PHE A 47 14.26 8.63 2.39
CA PHE A 47 15.25 7.60 2.73
C PHE A 47 15.61 6.80 1.48
N SER A 48 16.81 6.22 1.44
CA SER A 48 17.28 5.50 0.25
C SER A 48 17.35 4.01 0.52
N VAL A 49 16.91 3.19 -0.44
CA VAL A 49 16.99 1.73 -0.39
C VAL A 49 17.02 1.14 -1.80
N ALA A 50 17.82 0.10 -2.03
CA ALA A 50 17.90 -0.63 -3.29
C ALA A 50 18.16 0.26 -4.53
N GLY A 51 18.86 1.39 -4.36
CA GLY A 51 19.11 2.36 -5.44
C GLY A 51 17.95 3.32 -5.75
N PHE A 52 16.93 3.36 -4.90
CA PHE A 52 15.81 4.30 -4.98
C PHE A 52 15.83 5.27 -3.82
N ASP A 53 15.46 6.53 -4.10
CA ASP A 53 15.15 7.54 -3.09
C ASP A 53 13.64 7.55 -2.89
N LEU A 54 13.20 7.17 -1.70
CA LEU A 54 11.79 7.01 -1.36
C LEU A 54 11.30 8.17 -0.51
N ALA A 55 10.06 8.59 -0.78
CA ALA A 55 9.31 9.48 0.08
C ALA A 55 8.63 8.68 1.19
N GLY A 56 8.82 9.09 2.42
CA GLY A 56 8.15 8.52 3.58
C GLY A 56 7.46 9.59 4.42
N GLN A 57 6.34 9.22 5.02
CA GLN A 57 5.62 10.09 5.92
C GLN A 57 5.22 9.35 7.19
N VAL A 58 5.24 10.09 8.31
CA VAL A 58 4.88 9.58 9.63
C VAL A 58 3.88 10.53 10.26
N TRP A 59 2.87 9.97 10.91
CA TRP A 59 1.88 10.67 11.74
C TRP A 59 1.88 10.06 13.12
N VAL A 60 1.95 10.89 14.17
CA VAL A 60 2.07 10.42 15.56
C VAL A 60 1.06 11.17 16.43
N PRO A 61 0.06 10.47 17.02
CA PRO A 61 -0.85 11.06 17.98
C PRO A 61 -0.11 11.39 19.29
N GLN A 62 -0.76 12.09 20.22
CA GLN A 62 -0.14 12.60 21.44
C GLN A 62 0.46 11.48 22.33
N ALA A 63 -0.21 10.33 22.42
CA ALA A 63 0.24 9.18 23.21
C ALA A 63 0.07 7.89 22.40
N PRO A 64 0.97 7.61 21.45
CA PRO A 64 0.81 6.47 20.59
C PRO A 64 1.05 5.16 21.34
N VAL A 65 0.17 4.17 21.14
CA VAL A 65 0.22 2.86 21.81
C VAL A 65 0.76 1.74 20.93
N ALA A 66 0.84 1.97 19.62
CA ALA A 66 1.31 1.01 18.62
C ALA A 66 1.71 1.76 17.34
N THR A 67 2.22 1.04 16.34
CA THR A 67 2.53 1.62 15.01
C THR A 67 1.89 0.80 13.91
N LEU A 68 1.22 1.45 12.97
CA LEU A 68 0.71 0.86 11.73
C LEU A 68 1.66 1.18 10.57
N PHE A 69 2.21 0.16 9.93
CA PHE A 69 2.92 0.25 8.66
C PHE A 69 1.92 0.14 7.53
N LEU A 70 1.79 1.18 6.72
CA LEU A 70 0.81 1.26 5.65
C LEU A 70 1.47 1.20 4.28
N LEU A 71 1.13 0.16 3.50
CA LEU A 71 1.64 -0.09 2.15
C LEU A 71 0.52 0.06 1.12
N HIS A 72 0.72 0.99 0.18
CA HIS A 72 -0.27 1.30 -0.86
C HIS A 72 -0.31 0.27 -2.00
N GLY A 73 -1.38 0.33 -2.81
CA GLY A 73 -1.57 -0.50 -3.99
C GLY A 73 -0.78 -0.04 -5.22
N TYR A 74 -0.81 -0.86 -6.28
CA TYR A 74 -0.25 -0.50 -7.58
C TYR A 74 -0.99 0.68 -8.19
N TYR A 75 -0.27 1.60 -8.78
CA TYR A 75 -0.72 2.91 -9.26
C TYR A 75 -1.08 3.92 -8.17
N ASP A 76 -1.15 3.52 -6.91
CA ASP A 76 -1.43 4.41 -5.80
C ASP A 76 -0.15 5.10 -5.28
N HIS A 77 -0.31 5.84 -4.22
CA HIS A 77 0.74 6.39 -3.38
C HIS A 77 0.16 6.68 -1.98
N MET A 78 1.01 6.92 -0.98
CA MET A 78 0.58 7.10 0.42
C MET A 78 -0.44 8.22 0.60
N GLY A 79 -0.41 9.26 -0.24
CA GLY A 79 -1.34 10.39 -0.22
C GLY A 79 -2.81 10.01 -0.37
N LEU A 80 -3.11 8.86 -0.97
CA LEU A 80 -4.48 8.40 -1.21
C LEU A 80 -5.10 7.65 -0.02
N TYR A 81 -4.38 7.49 1.10
CA TYR A 81 -4.81 6.60 2.20
C TYR A 81 -5.33 7.34 3.44
N ARG A 82 -5.78 8.58 3.28
CA ARG A 82 -6.28 9.43 4.37
C ARG A 82 -7.19 8.69 5.33
N HIS A 83 -8.18 7.96 4.83
CA HIS A 83 -9.19 7.32 5.68
C HIS A 83 -8.64 6.19 6.55
N VAL A 84 -7.68 5.42 6.03
CA VAL A 84 -6.99 4.37 6.80
C VAL A 84 -6.06 5.01 7.84
N ILE A 85 -5.37 6.09 7.46
CA ILE A 85 -4.50 6.84 8.38
C ILE A 85 -5.33 7.44 9.52
N ASP A 86 -6.42 8.12 9.21
CA ASP A 86 -7.30 8.76 10.19
C ASP A 86 -7.90 7.72 11.16
N TRP A 87 -8.37 6.59 10.63
CA TRP A 87 -8.83 5.46 11.45
C TRP A 87 -7.73 4.95 12.40
N ALA A 88 -6.52 4.70 11.90
CA ALA A 88 -5.41 4.19 12.72
C ALA A 88 -5.00 5.19 13.82
N LEU A 89 -4.99 6.48 13.51
CA LEU A 89 -4.75 7.54 14.50
C LEU A 89 -5.86 7.57 15.57
N GLY A 90 -7.11 7.31 15.18
CA GLY A 90 -8.23 7.15 16.12
C GLY A 90 -8.09 5.95 17.06
N GLN A 91 -7.36 4.89 16.65
CA GLN A 91 -6.97 3.77 17.51
C GLN A 91 -5.77 4.10 18.43
N GLY A 92 -5.21 5.29 18.34
CA GLY A 92 -4.00 5.67 19.06
C GLY A 92 -2.72 5.14 18.43
N PHE A 93 -2.74 4.72 17.17
CA PHE A 93 -1.53 4.22 16.50
C PHE A 93 -0.74 5.36 15.86
N ALA A 94 0.57 5.33 15.97
CA ALA A 94 1.42 6.03 15.00
C ALA A 94 1.26 5.34 13.63
N VAL A 95 1.34 6.11 12.55
CA VAL A 95 1.29 5.57 11.19
C VAL A 95 2.58 5.91 10.47
N ILE A 96 3.20 4.93 9.83
CA ILE A 96 4.33 5.13 8.92
C ILE A 96 3.98 4.56 7.56
N ALA A 97 4.18 5.36 6.51
CA ALA A 97 3.94 4.99 5.13
C ALA A 97 5.08 5.47 4.23
N CYS A 98 5.25 4.86 3.08
CA CYS A 98 6.12 5.37 2.03
C CYS A 98 5.49 5.16 0.66
N ASP A 99 5.91 5.98 -0.30
CA ASP A 99 5.65 5.72 -1.70
C ASP A 99 6.61 4.65 -2.21
N LEU A 100 6.07 3.59 -2.81
CA LEU A 100 6.86 2.50 -3.40
C LEU A 100 7.72 3.01 -4.56
N PRO A 101 8.82 2.34 -4.94
CA PRO A 101 9.62 2.69 -6.10
C PRO A 101 8.77 2.95 -7.35
N GLY A 102 9.00 4.07 -8.02
CA GLY A 102 8.26 4.48 -9.20
C GLY A 102 6.84 5.00 -8.94
N HIS A 103 6.42 5.17 -7.69
CA HIS A 103 5.09 5.69 -7.31
C HIS A 103 5.21 7.01 -6.57
N GLY A 104 4.13 7.78 -6.55
CA GLY A 104 4.02 9.00 -5.77
C GLY A 104 5.21 9.95 -5.93
N LEU A 105 5.80 10.32 -4.82
CA LEU A 105 6.99 11.19 -4.73
C LEU A 105 8.31 10.42 -4.76
N SER A 106 8.30 9.08 -4.80
CA SER A 106 9.51 8.26 -4.85
C SER A 106 10.14 8.23 -6.24
N SER A 107 11.46 8.01 -6.27
CA SER A 107 12.25 7.87 -7.50
C SER A 107 11.98 6.54 -8.23
N GLY A 108 12.53 6.41 -9.43
CA GLY A 108 12.38 5.23 -10.28
C GLY A 108 11.46 5.43 -11.46
N ALA A 109 11.51 4.50 -12.41
CA ALA A 109 10.62 4.51 -13.56
C ALA A 109 9.16 4.32 -13.10
N ARG A 110 8.25 5.17 -13.63
CA ARG A 110 6.86 5.25 -13.15
C ARG A 110 6.15 3.90 -13.24
N ALA A 111 5.58 3.47 -12.08
CA ALA A 111 4.86 2.23 -11.89
C ALA A 111 5.64 0.98 -12.35
N SER A 112 6.98 1.00 -12.28
CA SER A 112 7.83 -0.08 -12.77
C SER A 112 8.75 -0.60 -11.68
N ILE A 113 8.90 -1.91 -11.66
CA ILE A 113 9.90 -2.63 -10.84
C ILE A 113 10.35 -3.86 -11.61
N ALA A 114 11.61 -4.19 -11.52
CA ALA A 114 12.16 -5.37 -12.22
C ALA A 114 11.98 -6.67 -11.41
N ASP A 115 11.93 -6.57 -10.09
CA ASP A 115 11.78 -7.71 -9.18
C ASP A 115 11.01 -7.27 -7.91
N PHE A 116 10.04 -8.07 -7.49
CA PHE A 116 9.29 -7.87 -6.24
C PHE A 116 10.17 -8.00 -4.99
N ALA A 117 11.34 -8.62 -5.09
CA ALA A 117 12.31 -8.65 -3.99
C ALA A 117 12.75 -7.24 -3.53
N VAL A 118 12.70 -6.24 -4.42
CA VAL A 118 12.96 -4.84 -4.07
C VAL A 118 11.91 -4.32 -3.07
N TYR A 119 10.65 -4.72 -3.22
CA TYR A 119 9.61 -4.33 -2.27
C TYR A 119 9.85 -4.88 -0.85
N GLN A 120 10.49 -6.06 -0.73
CA GLN A 120 10.90 -6.59 0.57
C GLN A 120 11.99 -5.73 1.22
N GLN A 121 12.95 -5.25 0.41
CA GLN A 121 13.98 -4.31 0.90
C GLN A 121 13.33 -2.98 1.34
N VAL A 122 12.32 -2.51 0.62
CA VAL A 122 11.54 -1.31 1.02
C VAL A 122 10.85 -1.51 2.37
N LEU A 123 10.17 -2.65 2.58
CA LEU A 123 9.52 -2.93 3.86
C LEU A 123 10.53 -3.02 5.00
N HIS A 124 11.68 -3.67 4.79
CA HIS A 124 12.75 -3.73 5.78
C HIS A 124 13.33 -2.34 6.09
N ALA A 125 13.53 -1.50 5.08
CA ALA A 125 13.97 -0.12 5.29
C ALA A 125 12.92 0.69 6.07
N LEU A 126 11.63 0.44 5.85
CA LEU A 126 10.55 1.11 6.59
C LEU A 126 10.55 0.69 8.07
N PHE A 127 10.83 -0.60 8.39
CA PHE A 127 11.07 -1.04 9.77
C PHE A 127 12.26 -0.32 10.40
N GLU A 128 13.36 -0.13 9.65
CA GLU A 128 14.51 0.63 10.14
C GLU A 128 14.18 2.11 10.40
N GLN A 129 13.38 2.75 9.53
CA GLN A 129 12.91 4.11 9.80
C GLN A 129 12.08 4.17 11.08
N ALA A 130 11.18 3.22 11.32
CA ALA A 130 10.38 3.16 12.54
C ALA A 130 11.26 2.96 13.79
N ARG A 131 12.31 2.15 13.71
CA ARG A 131 13.30 1.95 14.79
C ARG A 131 14.08 3.24 15.06
N LEU A 132 14.57 3.91 14.03
CA LEU A 132 15.32 5.18 14.16
C LEU A 132 14.45 6.32 14.73
N LEU A 133 13.14 6.27 14.46
CA LEU A 133 12.15 7.21 14.97
C LEU A 133 11.60 6.83 16.35
N ASP A 134 12.04 5.69 16.90
CA ASP A 134 11.55 5.15 18.18
C ASP A 134 10.01 5.06 18.21
N LEU A 135 9.42 4.53 17.13
CA LEU A 135 7.97 4.36 17.05
C LEU A 135 7.50 3.19 17.92
N PRO A 136 6.38 3.35 18.66
CA PRO A 136 5.95 2.37 19.65
C PRO A 136 5.54 1.03 19.05
N ARG A 137 5.72 -0.02 19.83
CA ARG A 137 5.21 -1.38 19.53
C ARG A 137 3.88 -1.59 20.26
N PRO A 138 3.05 -2.58 19.82
CA PRO A 138 3.31 -3.53 18.72
C PRO A 138 3.30 -2.87 17.34
N TRP A 139 3.96 -3.51 16.36
CA TRP A 139 4.00 -3.06 14.97
C TRP A 139 3.00 -3.86 14.14
N HIS A 140 1.94 -3.19 13.69
CA HIS A 140 0.92 -3.73 12.80
C HIS A 140 1.28 -3.50 11.34
N LEU A 141 0.88 -4.42 10.46
CA LEU A 141 1.02 -4.28 9.01
C LEU A 141 -0.35 -4.06 8.37
N CYS A 142 -0.46 -3.09 7.48
CA CYS A 142 -1.63 -2.88 6.64
C CYS A 142 -1.19 -2.72 5.18
N GLY A 143 -1.74 -3.55 4.29
CA GLY A 143 -1.44 -3.45 2.86
C GLY A 143 -2.68 -3.61 2.00
N GLN A 144 -2.85 -2.69 1.04
CA GLN A 144 -3.89 -2.82 0.03
C GLN A 144 -3.31 -3.34 -1.28
N SER A 145 -3.98 -4.32 -1.91
CA SER A 145 -3.62 -4.83 -3.23
C SER A 145 -2.14 -5.25 -3.30
N THR A 146 -1.29 -4.54 -4.05
CA THR A 146 0.17 -4.78 -4.10
C THR A 146 0.82 -4.58 -2.74
N GLY A 147 0.37 -3.62 -1.92
CA GLY A 147 0.81 -3.49 -0.53
C GLY A 147 0.51 -4.77 0.27
N GLY A 148 -0.65 -5.37 0.06
CA GLY A 148 -0.99 -6.69 0.61
C GLY A 148 -0.08 -7.80 0.10
N ALA A 149 0.27 -7.79 -1.19
CA ALA A 149 1.23 -8.73 -1.78
C ALA A 149 2.62 -8.64 -1.11
N ILE A 150 3.08 -7.43 -0.79
CA ILE A 150 4.35 -7.21 -0.08
C ILE A 150 4.29 -7.82 1.33
N VAL A 151 3.19 -7.61 2.05
CA VAL A 151 2.99 -8.19 3.39
C VAL A 151 2.92 -9.71 3.33
N ILE A 152 2.17 -10.29 2.39
CA ILE A 152 2.07 -11.74 2.17
C ILE A 152 3.46 -12.35 1.93
N ASP A 153 4.23 -11.76 1.01
CA ASP A 153 5.59 -12.21 0.68
C ASP A 153 6.50 -12.18 1.92
N HIS A 154 6.46 -11.10 2.69
CA HIS A 154 7.22 -10.96 3.93
C HIS A 154 6.89 -12.07 4.92
N LEU A 155 5.61 -12.31 5.19
CA LEU A 155 5.19 -13.28 6.18
C LEU A 155 5.43 -14.74 5.77
N LEU A 156 5.43 -15.04 4.48
CA LEU A 156 5.74 -16.37 3.97
C LEU A 156 7.24 -16.70 3.99
N HIS A 157 8.11 -15.67 3.94
CA HIS A 157 9.56 -15.89 3.88
C HIS A 157 10.30 -15.50 5.17
N CYS A 158 9.77 -14.59 5.98
CA CYS A 158 10.36 -14.15 7.24
C CYS A 158 9.63 -14.73 8.47
N ALA A 159 8.38 -15.20 8.32
CA ALA A 159 7.57 -15.85 9.34
C ALA A 159 7.76 -15.26 10.77
N GLU A 160 8.34 -16.06 11.69
CA GLU A 160 8.59 -15.69 13.08
C GLU A 160 9.72 -14.65 13.26
N GLN A 161 10.55 -14.43 12.24
CA GLN A 161 11.63 -13.43 12.29
C GLN A 161 11.15 -12.03 11.90
N SER A 162 9.88 -11.88 11.54
CA SER A 162 9.30 -10.57 11.24
C SER A 162 9.39 -9.66 12.46
N PRO A 163 9.90 -8.42 12.32
CA PRO A 163 9.85 -7.45 13.42
C PRO A 163 8.42 -6.94 13.69
N ALA A 164 7.46 -7.19 12.79
CA ALA A 164 6.06 -6.86 12.99
C ALA A 164 5.38 -7.91 13.86
N ASP A 165 5.19 -7.58 15.13
CA ASP A 165 4.63 -8.43 16.18
C ASP A 165 3.13 -8.21 16.42
N GLY A 166 2.55 -7.22 15.75
CA GLY A 166 1.12 -6.87 15.83
C GLY A 166 0.25 -7.59 14.78
N GLN A 167 -0.95 -7.06 14.58
CA GLN A 167 -1.93 -7.57 13.64
C GLN A 167 -1.52 -7.32 12.18
N VAL A 168 -2.01 -8.17 11.28
CA VAL A 168 -1.80 -8.08 9.85
C VAL A 168 -3.12 -7.85 9.15
N ILE A 169 -3.27 -6.70 8.48
CA ILE A 169 -4.49 -6.25 7.82
C ILE A 169 -4.25 -6.22 6.31
N LEU A 170 -5.05 -6.95 5.56
CA LEU A 170 -4.99 -7.01 4.10
C LEU A 170 -6.30 -6.48 3.51
N LEU A 171 -6.20 -5.42 2.72
CA LEU A 171 -7.32 -4.82 2.00
C LEU A 171 -7.25 -5.22 0.53
N ALA A 172 -8.21 -6.03 0.05
CA ALA A 172 -8.27 -6.52 -1.33
C ALA A 172 -6.91 -7.04 -1.85
N PRO A 173 -6.26 -8.00 -1.14
CA PRO A 173 -4.87 -8.37 -1.38
C PRO A 173 -4.65 -8.97 -2.78
N LEU A 174 -3.53 -8.59 -3.40
CA LEU A 174 -3.12 -9.14 -4.68
C LEU A 174 -2.34 -10.44 -4.46
N VAL A 175 -2.80 -11.52 -5.12
CA VAL A 175 -1.98 -12.67 -5.51
C VAL A 175 -1.98 -12.78 -7.03
N ARG A 176 -3.15 -12.87 -7.64
CA ARG A 176 -3.32 -12.82 -9.11
C ARG A 176 -4.28 -11.70 -9.51
N PRO A 177 -3.99 -10.94 -10.57
CA PRO A 177 -4.96 -10.04 -11.16
C PRO A 177 -6.06 -10.84 -11.86
N ARG A 178 -7.22 -10.21 -12.07
CA ARG A 178 -8.29 -10.76 -12.89
C ARG A 178 -7.78 -11.07 -14.31
N ALA A 179 -8.36 -12.09 -14.93
CA ALA A 179 -7.96 -12.54 -16.27
C ALA A 179 -6.47 -12.93 -16.39
N TRP A 180 -5.91 -13.55 -15.34
CA TRP A 180 -4.50 -13.91 -15.25
C TRP A 180 -3.96 -14.70 -16.45
N GLY A 181 -4.76 -15.59 -17.02
CA GLY A 181 -4.42 -16.34 -18.25
C GLY A 181 -4.10 -15.41 -19.42
N TRP A 182 -4.95 -14.44 -19.66
CA TRP A 182 -4.80 -13.42 -20.69
C TRP A 182 -3.61 -12.50 -20.42
N SER A 183 -3.41 -12.09 -19.18
CA SER A 183 -2.26 -11.27 -18.78
C SER A 183 -0.94 -11.95 -19.11
N LYS A 184 -0.83 -13.27 -18.84
CA LYS A 184 0.37 -14.06 -19.16
C LYS A 184 0.60 -14.17 -20.68
N LEU A 185 -0.46 -14.41 -21.46
CA LEU A 185 -0.35 -14.54 -22.91
C LEU A 185 0.03 -13.20 -23.54
N SER A 186 -0.67 -12.13 -23.17
CA SER A 186 -0.40 -10.78 -23.67
C SER A 186 1.03 -10.35 -23.35
N TYR A 187 1.49 -10.59 -22.12
CA TYR A 187 2.87 -10.27 -21.72
C TYR A 187 3.90 -11.00 -22.58
N ARG A 188 3.72 -12.32 -22.82
CA ARG A 188 4.68 -13.10 -23.63
C ARG A 188 4.88 -12.53 -25.03
N VAL A 189 3.83 -11.96 -25.61
CA VAL A 189 3.88 -11.33 -26.93
C VAL A 189 4.39 -9.91 -26.84
N LEU A 190 3.76 -9.09 -26.01
CA LEU A 190 3.99 -7.63 -26.00
C LEU A 190 5.36 -7.22 -25.47
N ARG A 191 5.97 -7.98 -24.55
CA ARG A 191 7.29 -7.63 -23.98
C ARG A 191 8.42 -7.48 -25.00
N HIS A 192 8.25 -8.02 -26.18
CA HIS A 192 9.25 -7.96 -27.26
C HIS A 192 9.05 -6.75 -28.18
N PHE A 193 7.93 -6.05 -28.07
CA PHE A 193 7.54 -4.97 -28.97
C PHE A 193 7.30 -3.65 -28.26
N VAL A 194 6.92 -3.69 -26.97
CA VAL A 194 6.60 -2.48 -26.20
C VAL A 194 7.11 -2.60 -24.76
N ASP A 195 7.52 -1.49 -24.20
CA ASP A 195 7.94 -1.36 -22.80
C ASP A 195 6.77 -1.13 -21.82
N GLY A 196 5.58 -0.89 -22.34
CA GLY A 196 4.34 -0.70 -21.58
C GLY A 196 3.16 -0.32 -22.45
N ILE A 197 1.97 -0.41 -21.90
CA ILE A 197 0.71 -0.02 -22.52
C ILE A 197 0.07 1.13 -21.74
N GLU A 198 -0.81 1.89 -22.38
CA GLU A 198 -1.56 2.95 -21.72
C GLU A 198 -2.49 2.36 -20.65
N ARG A 199 -2.52 3.00 -19.47
CA ARG A 199 -3.40 2.61 -18.37
C ARG A 199 -4.84 2.97 -18.72
N ARG A 200 -5.75 2.02 -18.53
CA ARG A 200 -7.20 2.29 -18.55
C ARG A 200 -7.66 2.56 -17.12
N PHE A 201 -8.22 3.74 -16.88
CA PHE A 201 -8.89 4.04 -15.63
C PHE A 201 -10.22 3.28 -15.59
N THR A 202 -10.33 2.36 -14.67
CA THR A 202 -11.57 1.59 -14.43
C THR A 202 -12.17 2.03 -13.10
N ALA A 203 -13.49 1.91 -12.97
CA ALA A 203 -14.17 2.19 -11.71
C ALA A 203 -13.82 1.11 -10.67
N ASN A 204 -12.76 1.35 -9.91
CA ASN A 204 -12.24 0.45 -8.86
C ASN A 204 -12.76 0.77 -7.45
N THR A 205 -13.65 1.74 -7.31
CA THR A 205 -14.39 2.13 -6.10
C THR A 205 -15.81 2.53 -6.47
N ASN A 206 -16.70 2.58 -5.50
CA ASN A 206 -18.06 3.12 -5.65
C ASN A 206 -18.14 4.62 -5.39
N ASP A 207 -17.06 5.27 -4.93
CA ASP A 207 -17.02 6.71 -4.69
C ASP A 207 -16.72 7.48 -5.99
N PRO A 208 -17.70 8.17 -6.61
CA PRO A 208 -17.49 8.92 -7.84
C PRO A 208 -16.60 10.16 -7.64
N ALA A 209 -16.58 10.73 -6.43
CA ALA A 209 -15.74 11.88 -6.14
C ALA A 209 -14.26 11.48 -6.12
N PHE A 210 -13.96 10.32 -5.55
CA PHE A 210 -12.60 9.79 -5.57
C PHE A 210 -12.16 9.40 -6.99
N LEU A 211 -13.04 8.81 -7.80
CA LEU A 211 -12.73 8.50 -9.21
C LEU A 211 -12.40 9.76 -10.02
N ALA A 212 -13.13 10.84 -9.81
CA ALA A 212 -12.85 12.13 -10.45
C ALA A 212 -11.51 12.72 -9.95
N PHE A 213 -11.25 12.65 -8.64
CA PHE A 213 -9.99 13.10 -8.05
C PHE A 213 -8.77 12.37 -8.64
N LEU A 214 -8.84 11.05 -8.82
CA LEU A 214 -7.75 10.26 -9.38
C LEU A 214 -7.37 10.66 -10.82
N GLN A 215 -8.31 11.16 -11.62
CA GLN A 215 -8.03 11.60 -13.00
C GLN A 215 -7.14 12.85 -13.04
N ASP A 216 -7.30 13.72 -12.04
CA ASP A 216 -6.59 15.00 -11.92
C ASP A 216 -5.35 14.91 -11.00
N ASP A 217 -5.15 13.77 -10.35
CA ASP A 217 -4.04 13.57 -9.42
C ASP A 217 -2.68 13.61 -10.16
N PRO A 218 -1.79 14.58 -9.82
CA PRO A 218 -0.52 14.79 -10.51
C PRO A 218 0.48 13.64 -10.31
N LEU A 219 0.26 12.77 -9.32
CA LEU A 219 1.15 11.66 -8.99
C LEU A 219 0.73 10.34 -9.64
N GLN A 220 -0.42 10.30 -10.34
CA GLN A 220 -0.94 9.07 -10.97
C GLN A 220 -0.10 8.62 -12.17
N PRO A 221 0.35 7.36 -12.20
CA PRO A 221 0.96 6.78 -13.40
C PRO A 221 -0.08 6.59 -14.51
N ARG A 222 0.32 6.83 -15.76
CA ARG A 222 -0.54 6.72 -16.95
C ARG A 222 -0.21 5.53 -17.84
N ARG A 223 0.78 4.71 -17.47
CA ARG A 223 1.21 3.52 -18.24
C ARG A 223 1.32 2.30 -17.33
N LEU A 224 1.08 1.12 -17.90
CA LEU A 224 1.39 -0.19 -17.33
C LEU A 224 2.68 -0.71 -17.96
N PRO A 225 3.83 -0.66 -17.26
CA PRO A 225 5.09 -1.19 -17.77
C PRO A 225 5.07 -2.72 -17.88
N THR A 226 5.62 -3.27 -18.97
CA THR A 226 5.77 -4.71 -19.15
C THR A 226 6.73 -5.32 -18.12
N ALA A 227 7.74 -4.57 -17.66
CA ALA A 227 8.67 -4.98 -16.62
C ALA A 227 7.93 -5.36 -15.33
N TRP A 228 6.97 -4.52 -14.88
CA TRP A 228 6.19 -4.82 -13.68
C TRP A 228 5.35 -6.10 -13.82
N VAL A 229 4.74 -6.32 -14.99
CA VAL A 229 3.95 -7.54 -15.26
C VAL A 229 4.86 -8.77 -15.20
N GLY A 230 6.08 -8.68 -15.74
CA GLY A 230 7.08 -9.74 -15.68
C GLY A 230 7.51 -10.06 -14.25
N ALA A 231 7.79 -9.01 -13.45
CA ALA A 231 8.13 -9.14 -12.04
C ALA A 231 6.98 -9.79 -11.23
N LEU A 232 5.73 -9.37 -11.48
CA LEU A 232 4.54 -9.98 -10.87
C LEU A 232 4.43 -11.47 -11.23
N MET A 233 4.66 -11.84 -12.49
CA MET A 233 4.60 -13.24 -12.92
C MET A 233 5.63 -14.14 -12.21
N ALA A 234 6.83 -13.63 -11.98
CA ALA A 234 7.87 -14.32 -11.23
C ALA A 234 7.47 -14.44 -9.75
N TRP A 235 6.98 -13.35 -9.17
CA TRP A 235 6.55 -13.28 -7.79
C TRP A 235 5.37 -14.25 -7.50
N VAL A 236 4.34 -14.29 -8.34
CA VAL A 236 3.19 -15.20 -8.16
C VAL A 236 3.63 -16.65 -8.02
N ARG A 237 4.56 -17.11 -8.90
CA ARG A 237 5.10 -18.47 -8.83
C ARG A 237 5.80 -18.75 -7.51
N ARG A 238 6.56 -17.76 -7.00
CA ARG A 238 7.29 -17.88 -5.73
C ARG A 238 6.30 -17.99 -4.56
N ILE A 239 5.26 -17.17 -4.54
CA ILE A 239 4.25 -17.19 -3.48
C ILE A 239 3.44 -18.49 -3.48
N GLU A 240 3.03 -18.99 -4.65
CA GLU A 240 2.29 -20.24 -4.76
C GLU A 240 3.13 -21.45 -4.31
N ALA A 241 4.45 -21.39 -4.48
CA ALA A 241 5.39 -22.42 -4.03
C ALA A 241 5.86 -22.22 -2.57
N ALA A 242 5.60 -21.08 -1.94
CA ALA A 242 6.06 -20.76 -0.60
C ALA A 242 5.49 -21.73 0.45
N PRO A 243 6.22 -21.98 1.55
CA PRO A 243 5.71 -22.78 2.65
C PRO A 243 4.54 -22.08 3.35
N HIS A 244 3.82 -22.83 4.19
CA HIS A 244 2.78 -22.30 5.07
C HIS A 244 3.41 -21.44 6.19
N SER A 245 2.70 -20.39 6.61
CA SER A 245 3.04 -19.50 7.71
C SER A 245 1.96 -19.58 8.80
N GLY A 246 2.35 -19.77 10.05
CA GLY A 246 1.44 -19.77 11.20
C GLY A 246 0.88 -18.39 11.59
N ARG A 247 1.11 -17.34 10.76
CA ARG A 247 0.60 -15.99 11.04
C ARG A 247 -0.89 -15.92 10.72
N ARG A 248 -1.63 -15.23 11.58
CA ARG A 248 -3.04 -14.88 11.35
C ARG A 248 -3.16 -13.61 10.53
N LEU A 249 -4.20 -13.54 9.71
CA LEU A 249 -4.50 -12.40 8.84
C LEU A 249 -5.91 -11.90 9.10
N LEU A 250 -6.09 -10.59 9.13
CA LEU A 250 -7.38 -9.92 8.98
C LEU A 250 -7.50 -9.49 7.51
N VAL A 251 -8.48 -10.03 6.81
CA VAL A 251 -8.64 -9.79 5.37
C VAL A 251 -9.99 -9.13 5.11
N VAL A 252 -9.98 -8.01 4.41
CA VAL A 252 -11.19 -7.36 3.90
C VAL A 252 -11.19 -7.47 2.39
N GLN A 253 -12.28 -8.01 1.82
CA GLN A 253 -12.40 -8.22 0.38
C GLN A 253 -13.76 -7.78 -0.14
N GLY A 254 -13.75 -6.96 -1.18
CA GLY A 254 -14.95 -6.60 -1.94
C GLY A 254 -15.33 -7.69 -2.94
N GLU A 255 -16.58 -8.15 -2.95
CA GLU A 255 -17.05 -9.15 -3.89
C GLU A 255 -17.32 -8.56 -5.29
N ALA A 256 -17.52 -7.23 -5.39
CA ALA A 256 -17.60 -6.51 -6.67
C ALA A 256 -16.22 -6.09 -7.22
N ASP A 257 -15.14 -6.62 -6.67
CA ASP A 257 -13.77 -6.36 -7.15
C ASP A 257 -13.56 -6.91 -8.56
N GLY A 258 -13.32 -6.00 -9.50
CA GLY A 258 -13.05 -6.31 -10.90
C GLY A 258 -11.57 -6.29 -11.27
N THR A 259 -10.67 -6.05 -10.30
CA THR A 259 -9.23 -5.86 -10.50
C THR A 259 -8.43 -7.12 -10.25
N VAL A 260 -8.67 -7.78 -9.13
CA VAL A 260 -7.98 -9.03 -8.76
C VAL A 260 -8.89 -10.25 -8.87
N ASP A 261 -8.30 -11.42 -9.00
CA ASP A 261 -9.00 -12.72 -8.92
C ASP A 261 -9.21 -13.07 -7.44
N TRP A 262 -10.10 -12.32 -6.79
CA TRP A 262 -10.26 -12.41 -5.35
C TRP A 262 -10.66 -13.81 -4.83
N PRO A 263 -11.50 -14.61 -5.53
CA PRO A 263 -11.80 -15.97 -5.05
C PRO A 263 -10.56 -16.85 -5.03
N TYR A 264 -9.73 -16.74 -6.07
CA TYR A 264 -8.45 -17.46 -6.12
C TYR A 264 -7.48 -16.94 -5.05
N ASN A 265 -7.37 -15.62 -4.89
CA ASN A 265 -6.47 -15.00 -3.93
C ASN A 265 -6.82 -15.42 -2.49
N LEU A 266 -8.11 -15.42 -2.13
CA LEU A 266 -8.56 -15.89 -0.82
C LEU A 266 -8.29 -17.38 -0.61
N LYS A 267 -8.41 -18.21 -1.67
CA LYS A 267 -8.03 -19.62 -1.57
C LYS A 267 -6.55 -19.76 -1.23
N VAL A 268 -5.66 -19.03 -1.91
CA VAL A 268 -4.22 -19.05 -1.62
C VAL A 268 -3.94 -18.61 -0.20
N LEU A 269 -4.60 -17.57 0.31
CA LEU A 269 -4.44 -17.13 1.70
C LEU A 269 -4.85 -18.21 2.70
N LYS A 270 -5.99 -18.88 2.48
CA LYS A 270 -6.43 -19.99 3.33
C LYS A 270 -5.49 -21.21 3.31
N ASP A 271 -4.83 -21.44 2.17
CA ASP A 271 -3.87 -22.53 2.03
C ASP A 271 -2.50 -22.20 2.66
N LYS A 272 -2.18 -20.89 2.80
CA LYS A 272 -0.83 -20.41 3.20
C LYS A 272 -0.76 -19.86 4.62
N PHE A 273 -1.87 -19.55 5.28
CA PHE A 273 -1.90 -18.92 6.60
C PHE A 273 -2.91 -19.57 7.52
N ASP A 274 -2.66 -19.47 8.83
CA ASP A 274 -3.57 -20.01 9.86
C ASP A 274 -4.86 -19.20 9.92
N GLU A 275 -5.97 -19.85 9.58
CA GLU A 275 -7.34 -19.38 9.77
C GLU A 275 -7.53 -17.87 9.52
N PRO A 276 -7.29 -17.37 8.29
CA PRO A 276 -7.52 -15.96 7.99
C PRO A 276 -8.95 -15.55 8.35
N ASP A 277 -9.09 -14.49 9.16
CA ASP A 277 -10.40 -13.90 9.46
C ASP A 277 -10.80 -12.97 8.31
N ILE A 278 -11.80 -13.35 7.55
CA ILE A 278 -12.14 -12.74 6.27
C ILE A 278 -13.51 -12.07 6.35
N LEU A 279 -13.54 -10.76 6.14
CA LEU A 279 -14.75 -9.99 5.88
C LEU A 279 -14.98 -9.85 4.37
N LEU A 280 -16.11 -10.37 3.88
CA LEU A 280 -16.57 -10.14 2.52
C LEU A 280 -17.60 -9.00 2.49
N LEU A 281 -17.43 -8.08 1.56
CA LEU A 281 -18.28 -6.91 1.38
C LEU A 281 -18.96 -6.99 0.00
N PRO A 282 -20.25 -7.37 -0.09
CA PRO A 282 -20.90 -7.71 -1.36
C PRO A 282 -20.84 -6.62 -2.43
N GLN A 283 -20.95 -5.34 -2.03
CA GLN A 283 -20.99 -4.22 -2.96
C GLN A 283 -19.64 -3.50 -3.14
N ALA A 284 -18.65 -3.79 -2.29
CA ALA A 284 -17.37 -3.13 -2.34
C ALA A 284 -16.55 -3.55 -3.55
N ARG A 285 -15.87 -2.58 -4.14
CA ARG A 285 -14.92 -2.79 -5.22
C ARG A 285 -13.49 -2.94 -4.69
N HIS A 286 -12.51 -2.76 -5.57
CA HIS A 286 -11.10 -3.05 -5.27
C HIS A 286 -10.46 -2.05 -4.31
N HIS A 287 -10.71 -0.74 -4.48
CA HIS A 287 -10.02 0.31 -3.73
C HIS A 287 -10.71 0.59 -2.39
N LEU A 288 -10.58 -0.35 -1.44
CA LEU A 288 -11.28 -0.31 -0.16
C LEU A 288 -10.97 0.94 0.68
N ALA A 289 -9.72 1.42 0.65
CA ALA A 289 -9.31 2.61 1.38
C ALA A 289 -10.13 3.87 1.01
N ASN A 290 -10.68 3.91 -0.21
CA ASN A 290 -11.50 5.02 -0.72
C ASN A 290 -12.85 4.53 -1.26
N GLU A 291 -13.45 3.57 -0.61
CA GLU A 291 -14.85 3.21 -0.84
C GLU A 291 -15.81 4.22 -0.17
N LEU A 292 -17.10 4.07 -0.44
CA LEU A 292 -18.15 4.89 0.20
C LEU A 292 -18.04 4.82 1.73
N PRO A 293 -18.42 5.90 2.45
CA PRO A 293 -18.29 5.96 3.90
C PRO A 293 -18.88 4.77 4.65
N ASP A 294 -20.09 4.31 4.27
CA ASP A 294 -20.76 3.19 4.92
C ASP A 294 -19.97 1.87 4.77
N ILE A 295 -19.38 1.66 3.61
CA ILE A 295 -18.52 0.49 3.35
C ILE A 295 -17.26 0.57 4.22
N ARG A 296 -16.63 1.76 4.31
CA ARG A 296 -15.45 1.95 5.16
C ARG A 296 -15.78 1.75 6.63
N GLN A 297 -16.90 2.30 7.13
CA GLN A 297 -17.33 2.12 8.51
C GLN A 297 -17.56 0.64 8.84
N CYS A 298 -18.14 -0.13 7.92
CA CYS A 298 -18.38 -1.55 8.10
C CYS A 298 -17.07 -2.31 8.35
N TYR A 299 -16.04 -2.13 7.51
CA TYR A 299 -14.80 -2.86 7.71
C TYR A 299 -13.92 -2.29 8.82
N PHE A 300 -13.97 -1.00 9.11
CA PHE A 300 -13.30 -0.46 10.28
C PHE A 300 -13.88 -1.03 11.58
N ALA A 301 -15.21 -1.14 11.69
CA ALA A 301 -15.84 -1.79 12.84
C ALA A 301 -15.43 -3.28 12.97
N PHE A 302 -15.26 -3.99 11.86
CA PHE A 302 -14.72 -5.35 11.87
C PHE A 302 -13.28 -5.38 12.40
N LEU A 303 -12.42 -4.45 11.97
CA LEU A 303 -11.03 -4.37 12.44
C LEU A 303 -10.95 -3.97 13.91
N ASP A 304 -11.75 -3.00 14.36
CA ASP A 304 -11.79 -2.52 15.75
C ASP A 304 -12.05 -3.67 16.72
N GLN A 305 -13.03 -4.52 16.43
CA GLN A 305 -13.37 -5.68 17.28
C GLN A 305 -12.20 -6.67 17.44
N ARG A 306 -11.29 -6.76 16.45
CA ARG A 306 -10.20 -7.71 16.41
C ARG A 306 -8.86 -7.14 16.91
N LEU A 307 -8.76 -5.84 16.95
CA LEU A 307 -7.60 -5.16 17.55
C LEU A 307 -7.72 -5.09 19.08
N LEU A 308 -8.94 -5.19 19.61
CA LEU A 308 -9.23 -5.19 21.06
C LEU A 308 -9.17 -6.58 21.69
N SER A 309 -9.11 -7.65 20.88
CA SER A 309 -9.03 -9.06 21.30
C SER A 309 -7.58 -9.56 21.32
#